data_2b2797ddb4e40242344ddfa952bc7aab
#
_entry.id   2b2797ddb4e40242344ddfa952bc7aab
#
_cell.length_a   1.000
_cell.length_b   1.000
_cell.length_c   1.000
_cell.angle_alpha   90.00
_cell.angle_beta   90.00
_cell.angle_gamma   90.00
#
_symmetry.space_group_name_H-M   'P 1'
#
loop_
_entity.id
_entity.type
_entity.pdbx_description
1 polymer ?
#
loop_
_entity_poly.entity_id
_entity_poly.type
_entity_poly.pdbx_seq_one_letter_code
_entity_poly.pdbx_strand_id
1 'polypeptide(L)'
;MPLYHVDPGSEAALVKVNDDVDLIKISVGTVDNNAYLIHPGAGPAILVDAAAEPGRLKALIGDDEVGAVITTHRHQDHTGALAEIVTMTGAQPWCGEPDAEAIEATTGVTCRTMWDGDLFRLGDVELDVIGLVGHTRGSIALRLHGNPSDHVFTGDSLFPGRLGKTSGSREFESLYTDVCMKIFAPASDTTVIHPGHGDATTVGEERPNLPLWRARGW
;
A
#
# COMPACT_ATOMS: atom_id res chain seq x y z
N MET A 1 8.16 -3.21 20.70
CA MET A 1 6.73 -3.30 20.26
C MET A 1 6.75 -3.29 18.75
N PRO A 2 5.88 -4.06 18.10
CA PRO A 2 5.75 -4.00 16.64
C PRO A 2 5.47 -2.56 16.20
N LEU A 3 6.04 -2.15 15.07
CA LEU A 3 5.89 -0.78 14.58
C LEU A 3 4.48 -0.61 13.98
N TYR A 4 3.72 0.36 14.48
CA TYR A 4 2.35 0.66 14.05
C TYR A 4 1.42 -0.57 14.00
N HIS A 5 1.46 -1.36 15.06
CA HIS A 5 0.58 -2.53 15.22
C HIS A 5 -0.88 -2.08 15.36
N VAL A 6 -1.79 -2.80 14.66
CA VAL A 6 -3.24 -2.64 14.79
C VAL A 6 -3.87 -4.02 14.82
N ASP A 7 -4.45 -4.41 15.96
CA ASP A 7 -5.16 -5.68 16.05
C ASP A 7 -6.42 -5.69 15.16
N PRO A 8 -6.73 -6.83 14.52
CA PRO A 8 -7.99 -6.99 13.79
C PRO A 8 -9.20 -6.62 14.65
N GLY A 9 -10.07 -5.75 14.13
CA GLY A 9 -11.24 -5.28 14.86
C GLY A 9 -11.03 -4.16 15.87
N SER A 10 -9.77 -3.76 16.14
CA SER A 10 -9.45 -2.65 17.04
C SER A 10 -9.64 -1.27 16.39
N GLU A 11 -9.38 -0.22 17.16
CA GLU A 11 -9.32 1.16 16.66
C GLU A 11 -8.14 1.36 15.71
N ALA A 12 -8.25 2.34 14.83
CA ALA A 12 -7.19 2.71 13.90
C ALA A 12 -5.99 3.36 14.63
N ALA A 13 -4.80 3.17 14.08
CA ALA A 13 -3.58 3.84 14.56
C ALA A 13 -3.29 5.10 13.73
N LEU A 14 -3.01 6.20 14.41
CA LEU A 14 -2.56 7.45 13.81
C LEU A 14 -1.03 7.47 13.72
N VAL A 15 -0.51 7.80 12.55
CA VAL A 15 0.90 7.98 12.26
C VAL A 15 1.11 9.40 11.70
N LYS A 16 1.93 10.20 12.34
CA LYS A 16 2.30 11.52 11.81
C LYS A 16 3.37 11.36 10.73
N VAL A 17 3.05 11.81 9.51
CA VAL A 17 4.00 11.85 8.39
C VAL A 17 4.82 13.14 8.43
N ASN A 18 4.13 14.26 8.60
CA ASN A 18 4.70 15.59 8.79
C ASN A 18 3.66 16.50 9.47
N ASP A 19 3.88 17.82 9.47
CA ASP A 19 2.96 18.76 10.11
C ASP A 19 1.60 18.89 9.40
N ASP A 20 1.55 18.56 8.08
CA ASP A 20 0.40 18.77 7.21
C ASP A 20 -0.31 17.48 6.80
N VAL A 21 0.32 16.31 7.01
CA VAL A 21 -0.21 15.01 6.54
C VAL A 21 -0.21 13.99 7.67
N ASP A 22 -1.38 13.45 7.93
CA ASP A 22 -1.59 12.31 8.82
C ASP A 22 -1.79 11.03 7.99
N LEU A 23 -1.32 9.93 8.51
CA LEU A 23 -1.57 8.59 8.01
C LEU A 23 -2.35 7.82 9.07
N ILE A 24 -3.52 7.30 8.70
CA ILE A 24 -4.34 6.50 9.60
C ILE A 24 -4.35 5.06 9.07
N LYS A 25 -3.86 4.12 9.88
CA LYS A 25 -3.84 2.69 9.56
C LYS A 25 -4.99 1.99 10.27
N ILE A 26 -5.70 1.11 9.56
CA ILE A 26 -6.71 0.20 10.14
C ILE A 26 -6.48 -1.22 9.63
N SER A 27 -6.70 -2.22 10.49
CA SER A 27 -6.76 -3.62 10.10
C SER A 27 -8.20 -4.01 9.78
N VAL A 28 -8.42 -4.65 8.63
CA VAL A 28 -9.72 -5.11 8.15
C VAL A 28 -9.63 -6.55 7.63
N GLY A 29 -10.77 -7.23 7.60
CA GLY A 29 -10.85 -8.61 7.08
C GLY A 29 -10.30 -9.67 8.04
N THR A 30 -10.26 -10.91 7.55
CA THR A 30 -9.91 -12.08 8.38
C THR A 30 -8.43 -12.46 8.34
N VAL A 31 -7.65 -11.80 7.48
CA VAL A 31 -6.22 -12.08 7.29
C VAL A 31 -5.35 -10.86 7.61
N ASP A 32 -5.87 -9.97 8.46
CA ASP A 32 -5.16 -8.77 8.95
C ASP A 32 -4.73 -7.84 7.82
N ASN A 33 -5.63 -7.59 6.84
CA ASN A 33 -5.35 -6.66 5.76
C ASN A 33 -5.26 -5.23 6.28
N ASN A 34 -4.28 -4.51 5.84
CA ASN A 34 -4.14 -3.09 6.12
C ASN A 34 -4.86 -2.25 5.07
N ALA A 35 -5.63 -1.27 5.53
CA ALA A 35 -6.05 -0.13 4.74
C ALA A 35 -5.44 1.15 5.35
N TYR A 36 -5.05 2.07 4.49
CA TYR A 36 -4.38 3.29 4.91
C TYR A 36 -5.11 4.50 4.37
N LEU A 37 -5.51 5.42 5.27
CA LEU A 37 -6.06 6.71 4.89
C LEU A 37 -4.96 7.78 5.04
N ILE A 38 -4.51 8.32 3.92
CA ILE A 38 -3.61 9.47 3.88
C ILE A 38 -4.49 10.72 3.93
N HIS A 39 -4.42 11.43 5.05
CA HIS A 39 -5.26 12.56 5.35
C HIS A 39 -4.43 13.84 5.35
N PRO A 40 -4.51 14.69 4.29
CA PRO A 40 -3.87 15.99 4.29
C PRO A 40 -4.59 16.93 5.23
N GLY A 41 -3.89 17.91 5.78
CA GLY A 41 -4.48 18.95 6.62
C GLY A 41 -5.51 19.80 5.89
N ALA A 42 -5.46 19.82 4.55
CA ALA A 42 -6.46 20.47 3.69
C ALA A 42 -6.62 19.67 2.38
N GLY A 43 -7.85 19.57 1.88
CA GLY A 43 -8.18 18.87 0.66
C GLY A 43 -8.58 17.39 0.84
N PRO A 44 -8.84 16.67 -0.25
CA PRO A 44 -9.37 15.34 -0.20
C PRO A 44 -8.32 14.31 0.24
N ALA A 45 -8.76 13.32 1.01
CA ALA A 45 -7.96 12.18 1.44
C ALA A 45 -7.74 11.14 0.33
N ILE A 46 -6.73 10.27 0.53
CA ILE A 46 -6.44 9.13 -0.34
C ILE A 46 -6.57 7.86 0.51
N LEU A 47 -7.38 6.92 0.05
CA LEU A 47 -7.45 5.58 0.64
C LEU A 47 -6.57 4.63 -0.16
N VAL A 48 -5.61 3.97 0.49
CA VAL A 48 -4.79 2.89 -0.09
C VAL A 48 -5.36 1.56 0.39
N ASP A 49 -5.76 0.72 -0.56
CA ASP A 49 -6.42 -0.58 -0.42
C ASP A 49 -7.77 -0.54 0.31
N ALA A 50 -8.85 -0.49 -0.45
CA ALA A 50 -10.20 -0.75 0.05
C ALA A 50 -10.40 -2.28 0.20
N ALA A 51 -9.66 -2.88 1.15
CA ALA A 51 -9.41 -4.30 1.26
C ALA A 51 -10.66 -5.10 1.64
N ALA A 52 -11.31 -4.77 2.74
CA ALA A 52 -12.46 -5.49 3.26
C ALA A 52 -13.29 -4.60 4.20
N GLU A 53 -14.39 -5.14 4.75
CA GLU A 53 -15.22 -4.51 5.79
C GLU A 53 -15.59 -3.05 5.48
N PRO A 54 -16.37 -2.78 4.40
CA PRO A 54 -16.66 -1.42 3.95
C PRO A 54 -17.30 -0.54 5.04
N GLY A 55 -18.04 -1.14 5.98
CA GLY A 55 -18.59 -0.43 7.14
C GLY A 55 -17.52 0.15 8.06
N ARG A 56 -16.40 -0.56 8.26
CA ARG A 56 -15.26 -0.06 9.05
C ARG A 56 -14.50 1.02 8.30
N LEU A 57 -14.28 0.83 6.99
CA LEU A 57 -13.65 1.85 6.15
C LEU A 57 -14.50 3.12 6.09
N LYS A 58 -15.83 2.98 6.01
CA LYS A 58 -16.76 4.11 6.10
C LYS A 58 -16.64 4.86 7.43
N ALA A 59 -16.56 4.14 8.55
CA ALA A 59 -16.39 4.74 9.87
C ALA A 59 -15.02 5.44 9.99
N LEU A 60 -13.97 4.88 9.37
CA LEU A 60 -12.64 5.49 9.30
C LEU A 60 -12.65 6.81 8.51
N ILE A 61 -13.30 6.82 7.36
CA ILE A 61 -13.43 7.98 6.47
C ILE A 61 -14.27 9.08 7.15
N GLY A 62 -15.34 8.69 7.88
CA GLY A 62 -16.22 9.65 8.53
C GLY A 62 -16.87 10.61 7.54
N ASP A 63 -16.70 11.91 7.78
CA ASP A 63 -17.19 13.00 6.93
C ASP A 63 -16.12 13.53 5.95
N ASP A 64 -14.94 12.92 5.90
CA ASP A 64 -13.86 13.37 5.03
C ASP A 64 -14.19 13.13 3.55
N GLU A 65 -13.79 14.08 2.72
CA GLU A 65 -13.80 13.90 1.27
C GLU A 65 -12.66 12.95 0.88
N VAL A 66 -12.97 11.83 0.20
CA VAL A 66 -11.98 10.94 -0.40
C VAL A 66 -11.92 11.20 -1.89
N GLY A 67 -10.80 11.71 -2.37
CA GLY A 67 -10.60 12.02 -3.80
C GLY A 67 -10.09 10.84 -4.62
N ALA A 68 -9.39 9.92 -3.98
CA ALA A 68 -8.84 8.74 -4.66
C ALA A 68 -8.86 7.48 -3.78
N VAL A 69 -9.10 6.33 -4.42
CA VAL A 69 -8.83 5.01 -3.85
C VAL A 69 -7.75 4.35 -4.71
N ILE A 70 -6.59 4.06 -4.12
CA ILE A 70 -5.47 3.44 -4.83
C ILE A 70 -5.34 1.99 -4.39
N THR A 71 -5.46 1.06 -5.33
CA THR A 71 -5.29 -0.38 -5.10
C THR A 71 -3.86 -0.79 -5.44
N THR A 72 -3.16 -1.38 -4.47
CA THR A 72 -1.75 -1.78 -4.62
C THR A 72 -1.58 -2.94 -5.58
N HIS A 73 -2.53 -3.89 -5.61
CA HIS A 73 -2.51 -5.05 -6.51
C HIS A 73 -3.88 -5.74 -6.59
N ARG A 74 -4.03 -6.70 -7.49
CA ARG A 74 -5.32 -7.30 -7.90
C ARG A 74 -5.94 -8.34 -6.97
N HIS A 75 -5.29 -8.76 -5.87
CA HIS A 75 -5.85 -9.81 -5.03
C HIS A 75 -7.13 -9.36 -4.35
N GLN A 76 -8.06 -10.31 -4.19
CA GLN A 76 -9.41 -10.01 -3.75
C GLN A 76 -9.46 -9.42 -2.33
N ASP A 77 -8.54 -9.82 -1.49
CA ASP A 77 -8.40 -9.31 -0.13
C ASP A 77 -7.86 -7.88 -0.05
N HIS A 78 -7.44 -7.27 -1.19
CA HIS A 78 -7.11 -5.84 -1.31
C HIS A 78 -8.17 -5.04 -2.08
N THR A 79 -9.16 -5.72 -2.67
CA THR A 79 -10.20 -5.11 -3.52
C THR A 79 -11.62 -5.38 -3.04
N GLY A 80 -11.80 -6.13 -1.96
CA GLY A 80 -13.10 -6.64 -1.54
C GLY A 80 -14.15 -5.58 -1.21
N ALA A 81 -13.73 -4.39 -0.76
CA ALA A 81 -14.61 -3.26 -0.49
C ALA A 81 -14.54 -2.15 -1.58
N LEU A 82 -13.73 -2.32 -2.64
CA LEU A 82 -13.45 -1.27 -3.61
C LEU A 82 -14.72 -0.70 -4.26
N ALA A 83 -15.60 -1.56 -4.75
CA ALA A 83 -16.81 -1.12 -5.43
C ALA A 83 -17.76 -0.33 -4.51
N GLU A 84 -17.92 -0.78 -3.26
CA GLU A 84 -18.78 -0.10 -2.29
C GLU A 84 -18.19 1.25 -1.86
N ILE A 85 -16.89 1.31 -1.57
CA ILE A 85 -16.22 2.55 -1.17
C ILE A 85 -16.23 3.58 -2.30
N VAL A 86 -15.92 3.18 -3.54
CA VAL A 86 -15.98 4.09 -4.72
C VAL A 86 -17.40 4.60 -4.94
N THR A 87 -18.41 3.73 -4.83
CA THR A 87 -19.81 4.14 -4.97
C THR A 87 -20.23 5.13 -3.88
N MET A 88 -19.80 4.91 -2.66
CA MET A 88 -20.16 5.72 -1.51
C MET A 88 -19.50 7.11 -1.52
N THR A 89 -18.21 7.15 -1.88
CA THR A 89 -17.40 8.39 -1.79
C THR A 89 -17.39 9.19 -3.09
N GLY A 90 -17.65 8.54 -4.22
CA GLY A 90 -17.39 9.12 -5.54
C GLY A 90 -15.91 9.28 -5.88
N ALA A 91 -15.01 8.72 -5.06
CA ALA A 91 -13.58 8.79 -5.26
C ALA A 91 -13.15 8.16 -6.59
N GLN A 92 -12.10 8.71 -7.21
CA GLN A 92 -11.52 8.13 -8.42
C GLN A 92 -10.68 6.87 -8.06
N PRO A 93 -11.02 5.67 -8.58
CA PRO A 93 -10.20 4.49 -8.36
C PRO A 93 -8.96 4.48 -9.26
N TRP A 94 -7.83 4.01 -8.70
CA TRP A 94 -6.53 3.90 -9.36
C TRP A 94 -5.87 2.56 -9.03
N CYS A 95 -5.08 2.02 -9.97
CA CYS A 95 -4.27 0.82 -9.75
C CYS A 95 -3.07 0.76 -10.70
N GLY A 96 -2.18 -0.20 -10.47
CA GLY A 96 -1.11 -0.52 -11.41
C GLY A 96 -1.66 -1.05 -12.74
N GLU A 97 -1.17 -0.50 -13.87
CA GLU A 97 -1.68 -0.81 -15.21
C GLU A 97 -1.81 -2.31 -15.51
N PRO A 98 -0.80 -3.18 -15.22
CA PRO A 98 -0.91 -4.60 -15.58
C PRO A 98 -1.94 -5.41 -14.77
N ASP A 99 -2.46 -4.87 -13.68
CA ASP A 99 -3.50 -5.51 -12.85
C ASP A 99 -4.91 -4.96 -13.10
N ALA A 100 -5.07 -3.88 -13.87
CA ALA A 100 -6.33 -3.16 -14.05
C ALA A 100 -7.46 -4.04 -14.61
N GLU A 101 -7.19 -4.83 -15.65
CA GLU A 101 -8.18 -5.73 -16.25
C GLU A 101 -8.67 -6.78 -15.25
N ALA A 102 -7.77 -7.33 -14.43
CA ALA A 102 -8.14 -8.34 -13.41
C ALA A 102 -8.96 -7.71 -12.27
N ILE A 103 -8.65 -6.49 -11.86
CA ILE A 103 -9.42 -5.73 -10.86
C ILE A 103 -10.82 -5.45 -11.40
N GLU A 104 -10.95 -4.94 -12.62
CA GLU A 104 -12.25 -4.69 -13.24
C GLU A 104 -13.08 -5.97 -13.38
N ALA A 105 -12.47 -7.06 -13.82
CA ALA A 105 -13.15 -8.34 -13.97
C ALA A 105 -13.72 -8.90 -12.65
N THR A 106 -13.05 -8.63 -11.51
CA THR A 106 -13.46 -9.16 -10.20
C THR A 106 -14.36 -8.22 -9.41
N THR A 107 -14.21 -6.90 -9.58
CA THR A 107 -14.92 -5.89 -8.79
C THR A 107 -15.98 -5.12 -9.57
N GLY A 108 -15.94 -5.16 -10.90
CA GLY A 108 -16.77 -4.32 -11.77
C GLY A 108 -16.34 -2.83 -11.79
N VAL A 109 -15.21 -2.49 -11.17
CA VAL A 109 -14.70 -1.11 -11.08
C VAL A 109 -13.61 -0.89 -12.11
N THR A 110 -13.82 0.04 -13.02
CA THR A 110 -12.79 0.49 -13.98
C THR A 110 -11.87 1.50 -13.31
N CYS A 111 -10.62 1.12 -13.08
CA CYS A 111 -9.61 1.99 -12.48
C CYS A 111 -8.90 2.84 -13.55
N ARG A 112 -8.51 4.07 -13.18
CA ARG A 112 -7.41 4.74 -13.88
C ARG A 112 -6.11 4.01 -13.56
N THR A 113 -5.21 4.01 -14.54
CA THR A 113 -3.94 3.28 -14.40
C THR A 113 -2.78 4.22 -14.15
N MET A 114 -1.79 3.71 -13.43
CA MET A 114 -0.48 4.31 -13.21
C MET A 114 0.57 3.22 -13.16
N TRP A 115 1.83 3.56 -13.39
CA TRP A 115 2.90 2.58 -13.40
C TRP A 115 4.24 3.16 -12.90
N ASP A 116 5.25 2.34 -12.94
CA ASP A 116 6.61 2.60 -12.46
C ASP A 116 7.18 3.92 -12.99
N GLY A 117 7.52 4.81 -12.09
CA GLY A 117 8.07 6.14 -12.39
C GLY A 117 7.02 7.24 -12.53
N ASP A 118 5.73 6.93 -12.49
CA ASP A 118 4.69 7.96 -12.45
C ASP A 118 4.69 8.71 -11.11
N LEU A 119 4.19 9.93 -11.13
CA LEU A 119 3.93 10.74 -9.96
C LEU A 119 2.44 10.99 -9.83
N PHE A 120 1.82 10.40 -8.81
CA PHE A 120 0.42 10.65 -8.47
C PHE A 120 0.31 11.93 -7.64
N ARG A 121 -0.68 12.78 -7.96
CA ARG A 121 -0.96 14.02 -7.24
C ARG A 121 -2.45 14.16 -6.94
N LEU A 122 -2.75 14.50 -5.68
CA LEU A 122 -4.09 14.88 -5.25
C LEU A 122 -3.98 16.00 -4.20
N GLY A 123 -4.46 17.21 -4.55
CA GLY A 123 -4.18 18.39 -3.71
C GLY A 123 -2.69 18.59 -3.52
N ASP A 124 -2.28 18.72 -2.27
CA ASP A 124 -0.87 18.89 -1.88
C ASP A 124 -0.14 17.56 -1.62
N VAL A 125 -0.82 16.42 -1.75
CA VAL A 125 -0.21 15.10 -1.58
C VAL A 125 0.40 14.63 -2.91
N GLU A 126 1.68 14.28 -2.87
CA GLU A 126 2.41 13.65 -3.97
C GLU A 126 2.89 12.26 -3.56
N LEU A 127 2.68 11.27 -4.43
CA LEU A 127 3.13 9.89 -4.23
C LEU A 127 3.95 9.44 -5.44
N ASP A 128 5.21 9.03 -5.23
CA ASP A 128 5.95 8.32 -6.27
C ASP A 128 5.35 6.92 -6.45
N VAL A 129 5.09 6.53 -7.68
CA VAL A 129 4.59 5.21 -8.03
C VAL A 129 5.75 4.29 -8.41
N ILE A 130 5.86 3.16 -7.75
CA ILE A 130 6.96 2.20 -7.90
C ILE A 130 6.38 0.85 -8.31
N GLY A 131 6.62 0.40 -9.53
CA GLY A 131 6.22 -0.93 -10.01
C GLY A 131 7.10 -2.03 -9.39
N LEU A 132 6.46 -3.04 -8.77
CA LEU A 132 7.13 -4.17 -8.11
C LEU A 132 6.59 -5.49 -8.68
N VAL A 133 7.26 -6.03 -9.71
CA VAL A 133 6.77 -7.19 -10.45
C VAL A 133 7.19 -8.50 -9.79
N GLY A 134 6.22 -9.35 -9.43
CA GLY A 134 6.49 -10.70 -8.93
C GLY A 134 5.40 -11.28 -8.05
N HIS A 135 4.90 -10.55 -7.05
CA HIS A 135 3.72 -10.95 -6.30
C HIS A 135 2.49 -10.97 -7.20
N THR A 136 2.26 -9.86 -7.91
CA THR A 136 1.43 -9.82 -9.13
C THR A 136 2.22 -9.16 -10.25
N ARG A 137 1.63 -9.06 -11.45
CA ARG A 137 2.27 -8.40 -12.59
C ARG A 137 2.17 -6.88 -12.50
N GLY A 138 1.13 -6.39 -11.82
CA GLY A 138 0.81 -4.98 -11.69
C GLY A 138 0.88 -4.45 -10.26
N SER A 139 1.59 -5.15 -9.35
CA SER A 139 1.82 -4.63 -8.01
C SER A 139 2.57 -3.30 -8.06
N ILE A 140 2.07 -2.32 -7.34
CA ILE A 140 2.71 -1.03 -7.14
C ILE A 140 2.97 -0.78 -5.65
N ALA A 141 4.06 -0.10 -5.37
CA ALA A 141 4.26 0.58 -4.10
C ALA A 141 4.10 2.09 -4.30
N LEU A 142 3.75 2.78 -3.22
CA LEU A 142 3.56 4.22 -3.21
C LEU A 142 4.51 4.82 -2.18
N ARG A 143 5.37 5.77 -2.58
CA ARG A 143 6.20 6.50 -1.62
C ARG A 143 5.60 7.86 -1.34
N LEU A 144 5.31 8.11 -0.08
CA LEU A 144 4.93 9.39 0.48
C LEU A 144 6.15 10.01 1.17
N HIS A 145 6.58 11.16 0.69
CA HIS A 145 7.68 11.88 1.33
C HIS A 145 7.23 12.50 2.64
N GLY A 146 8.00 12.27 3.68
CA GLY A 146 7.68 12.69 5.04
C GLY A 146 8.88 13.34 5.76
N ASN A 147 8.61 13.87 6.93
CA ASN A 147 9.60 14.42 7.83
C ASN A 147 9.33 13.92 9.27
N PRO A 148 10.22 13.19 9.90
CA PRO A 148 11.64 12.98 9.54
C PRO A 148 11.92 11.84 8.55
N SER A 149 10.95 11.07 8.12
CA SER A 149 11.16 9.87 7.31
C SER A 149 10.10 9.72 6.22
N ASP A 150 10.49 9.14 5.08
CA ASP A 150 9.56 8.72 4.04
C ASP A 150 8.75 7.50 4.50
N HIS A 151 7.56 7.35 3.93
CA HIS A 151 6.64 6.22 4.12
C HIS A 151 6.40 5.53 2.79
N VAL A 152 6.55 4.20 2.73
CA VAL A 152 6.35 3.41 1.52
C VAL A 152 5.28 2.35 1.76
N PHE A 153 4.16 2.45 1.04
CA PHE A 153 3.10 1.45 1.05
C PHE A 153 3.43 0.39 0.02
N THR A 154 3.76 -0.82 0.46
CA THR A 154 4.32 -1.86 -0.42
C THR A 154 3.30 -2.89 -0.87
N GLY A 155 2.04 -2.80 -0.41
CA GLY A 155 1.09 -3.88 -0.57
C GLY A 155 1.74 -5.20 -0.14
N ASP A 156 1.55 -6.23 -0.93
CA ASP A 156 2.08 -7.57 -0.64
C ASP A 156 3.46 -7.85 -1.25
N SER A 157 4.21 -6.80 -1.59
CA SER A 157 5.55 -6.98 -2.18
C SER A 157 6.66 -7.11 -1.14
N LEU A 158 6.54 -6.43 0.01
CA LEU A 158 7.56 -6.42 1.07
C LEU A 158 6.89 -6.36 2.45
N PHE A 159 7.30 -7.26 3.34
CA PHE A 159 6.83 -7.41 4.72
C PHE A 159 8.01 -7.42 5.69
N PRO A 160 7.76 -7.27 7.00
CA PRO A 160 8.76 -7.60 8.00
C PRO A 160 9.33 -9.00 7.80
N GLY A 161 10.65 -9.09 7.62
CA GLY A 161 11.41 -10.34 7.51
C GLY A 161 11.27 -11.13 6.20
N ARG A 162 10.51 -10.65 5.19
CA ARG A 162 10.30 -11.39 3.93
C ARG A 162 9.79 -10.53 2.78
N LEU A 163 9.93 -11.07 1.57
CA LEU A 163 9.17 -10.63 0.41
C LEU A 163 7.77 -11.26 0.36
N GLY A 164 6.90 -10.69 -0.45
CA GLY A 164 5.61 -11.27 -0.78
C GLY A 164 5.74 -12.63 -1.48
N LYS A 165 4.69 -13.46 -1.34
CA LYS A 165 4.63 -14.75 -2.00
C LYS A 165 4.62 -14.56 -3.51
N THR A 166 5.40 -15.38 -4.21
CA THR A 166 5.48 -15.41 -5.66
C THR A 166 5.09 -16.79 -6.20
N SER A 167 4.73 -16.87 -7.48
CA SER A 167 4.30 -18.11 -8.12
C SER A 167 5.46 -19.04 -8.50
N GLY A 168 6.70 -18.53 -8.47
CA GLY A 168 7.88 -19.30 -8.81
C GLY A 168 9.17 -18.50 -8.68
N SER A 169 10.30 -19.16 -8.98
CA SER A 169 11.62 -18.56 -8.80
C SER A 169 11.89 -17.37 -9.73
N ARG A 170 11.29 -17.34 -10.91
CA ARG A 170 11.43 -16.22 -11.84
C ARG A 170 10.74 -14.97 -11.29
N GLU A 171 9.52 -15.12 -10.80
CA GLU A 171 8.74 -14.06 -10.18
C GLU A 171 9.39 -13.58 -8.88
N PHE A 172 10.00 -14.50 -8.12
CA PHE A 172 10.78 -14.16 -6.95
C PHE A 172 11.99 -13.28 -7.29
N GLU A 173 12.83 -13.70 -8.27
CA GLU A 173 14.01 -12.92 -8.68
C GLU A 173 13.61 -11.55 -9.25
N SER A 174 12.47 -11.45 -9.94
CA SER A 174 11.92 -10.18 -10.42
C SER A 174 11.58 -9.27 -9.25
N LEU A 175 10.77 -9.75 -8.30
CA LEU A 175 10.36 -8.99 -7.12
C LEU A 175 11.55 -8.60 -6.25
N TYR A 176 12.48 -9.53 -6.02
CA TYR A 176 13.69 -9.29 -5.25
C TYR A 176 14.52 -8.16 -5.88
N THR A 177 14.70 -8.21 -7.20
CA THR A 177 15.47 -7.19 -7.93
C THR A 177 14.80 -5.83 -7.84
N ASP A 178 13.49 -5.76 -8.11
CA ASP A 178 12.72 -4.51 -8.02
C ASP A 178 12.79 -3.92 -6.60
N VAL A 179 12.56 -4.73 -5.58
CA VAL A 179 12.61 -4.28 -4.18
C VAL A 179 14.01 -3.77 -3.83
N CYS A 180 15.07 -4.48 -4.19
CA CYS A 180 16.45 -4.03 -3.94
C CYS A 180 16.77 -2.71 -4.64
N MET A 181 16.41 -2.59 -5.92
CA MET A 181 16.81 -1.43 -6.74
C MET A 181 15.93 -0.21 -6.54
N LYS A 182 14.61 -0.42 -6.30
CA LYS A 182 13.62 0.66 -6.29
C LYS A 182 13.21 1.08 -4.88
N ILE A 183 13.32 0.18 -3.89
CA ILE A 183 13.03 0.49 -2.48
C ILE A 183 14.32 0.66 -1.70
N PHE A 184 15.15 -0.40 -1.57
CA PHE A 184 16.29 -0.38 -0.67
C PHE A 184 17.45 0.52 -1.14
N ALA A 185 17.74 0.59 -2.44
CA ALA A 185 18.87 1.37 -2.94
C ALA A 185 18.69 2.89 -2.74
N PRO A 186 17.51 3.49 -3.06
CA PRO A 186 17.31 4.94 -2.90
C PRO A 186 16.90 5.36 -1.48
N ALA A 187 16.32 4.46 -0.67
CA ALA A 187 15.72 4.82 0.62
C ALA A 187 16.75 4.89 1.76
N SER A 188 16.52 5.80 2.71
CA SER A 188 17.24 5.85 3.98
C SER A 188 16.81 4.68 4.90
N ASP A 189 17.65 4.33 5.87
CA ASP A 189 17.33 3.28 6.84
C ASP A 189 16.13 3.62 7.74
N THR A 190 15.80 4.90 7.87
CA THR A 190 14.64 5.38 8.64
C THR A 190 13.33 5.33 7.86
N THR A 191 13.37 5.06 6.54
CA THR A 191 12.16 4.94 5.72
C THR A 191 11.26 3.84 6.27
N VAL A 192 9.98 4.17 6.52
CA VAL A 192 8.99 3.26 7.06
C VAL A 192 8.31 2.49 5.93
N ILE A 193 8.21 1.17 6.09
CA ILE A 193 7.52 0.26 5.17
C ILE A 193 6.17 -0.10 5.75
N HIS A 194 5.12 0.14 4.99
CA HIS A 194 3.73 -0.17 5.29
C HIS A 194 3.23 -1.30 4.38
N PRO A 195 3.21 -2.56 4.85
CA PRO A 195 2.78 -3.71 4.04
C PRO A 195 1.27 -3.80 3.91
N GLY A 196 0.81 -4.71 3.04
CA GLY A 196 -0.62 -5.02 2.86
C GLY A 196 -1.25 -5.75 4.04
N HIS A 197 -0.45 -6.37 4.93
CA HIS A 197 -0.91 -7.09 6.13
C HIS A 197 0.02 -6.87 7.29
N GLY A 198 -0.54 -6.90 8.52
CA GLY A 198 0.23 -6.93 9.75
C GLY A 198 1.01 -5.65 10.03
N ASP A 199 2.16 -5.80 10.68
CA ASP A 199 2.95 -4.69 11.21
C ASP A 199 3.79 -3.98 10.15
N ALA A 200 4.12 -2.73 10.43
CA ALA A 200 5.12 -1.98 9.67
C ALA A 200 6.55 -2.39 10.08
N THR A 201 7.53 -2.03 9.25
CA THR A 201 8.96 -2.17 9.51
C THR A 201 9.72 -0.96 8.96
N THR A 202 11.04 -0.99 9.00
CA THR A 202 11.88 0.04 8.38
C THR A 202 12.85 -0.59 7.38
N VAL A 203 13.31 0.21 6.45
CA VAL A 203 14.37 -0.20 5.50
C VAL A 203 15.61 -0.65 6.24
N GLY A 204 15.97 0.01 7.35
CA GLY A 204 17.15 -0.34 8.14
C GLY A 204 17.04 -1.69 8.86
N GLU A 205 15.85 -2.07 9.33
CA GLU A 205 15.61 -3.38 9.93
C GLU A 205 15.69 -4.51 8.90
N GLU A 206 15.23 -4.27 7.68
CA GLU A 206 15.13 -5.31 6.66
C GLU A 206 16.36 -5.42 5.76
N ARG A 207 17.11 -4.34 5.55
CA ARG A 207 18.31 -4.32 4.69
C ARG A 207 19.31 -5.44 4.98
N PRO A 208 19.66 -5.77 6.24
CA PRO A 208 20.57 -6.87 6.56
C PRO A 208 20.06 -8.25 6.12
N ASN A 209 18.74 -8.40 5.93
CA ASN A 209 18.09 -9.67 5.61
C ASN A 209 18.10 -9.99 4.11
N LEU A 210 18.39 -9.03 3.23
CA LEU A 210 18.34 -9.20 1.78
C LEU A 210 19.15 -10.41 1.27
N PRO A 211 20.40 -10.65 1.70
CA PRO A 211 21.15 -11.84 1.25
C PRO A 211 20.50 -13.17 1.67
N LEU A 212 19.89 -13.20 2.86
CA LEU A 212 19.19 -14.38 3.37
C LEU A 212 17.92 -14.66 2.57
N TRP A 213 17.14 -13.62 2.22
CA TRP A 213 15.94 -13.78 1.38
C TRP A 213 16.30 -14.34 0.01
N ARG A 214 17.36 -13.80 -0.62
CA ARG A 214 17.85 -14.30 -1.91
C ARG A 214 18.29 -15.75 -1.85
N ALA A 215 19.06 -16.12 -0.82
CA ALA A 215 19.54 -17.50 -0.65
C ALA A 215 18.37 -18.49 -0.41
N ARG A 216 17.31 -18.05 0.27
CA ARG A 216 16.11 -18.84 0.55
C ARG A 216 15.19 -18.97 -0.67
N GLY A 217 15.09 -17.95 -1.51
CA GLY A 217 14.33 -17.94 -2.77
C GLY A 217 12.81 -17.82 -2.60
N TRP A 218 12.37 -17.29 -1.46
CA TRP A 218 10.96 -17.04 -1.13
C TRP A 218 10.83 -16.03 0.02
#